data_02572cef437c0919aaf1f65365c5296c
#
_entry.id   02572cef437c0919aaf1f65365c5296c
#
_cell.length_a   1.000
_cell.length_b   1.000
_cell.length_c   1.000
_cell.angle_alpha   90.00
_cell.angle_beta   90.00
_cell.angle_gamma   90.00
#
_symmetry.space_group_name_H-M   'P 1'
#
loop_
_entity.id
_entity.type
_entity.pdbx_description
1 polymer ?
#
loop_
_entity_poly.entity_id
_entity_poly.type
_entity_poly.pdbx_seq_one_letter_code
_entity_poly.pdbx_strand_id
1 'polypeptide(L)'
;PSAKGTIKASEKLLKLGFKVLPYTNDDISFCRELIKVGCKVIMPWGSPIGTGQGLVNIKKLKKIRDSFKDITLILDAGIGRVSHACQVIELGYDGILLNSAVALAKKPENFAQSVYDAVRAAEKSLKAGPISISSKAIPSTTFKGMAFQK
;
A
#
# COMPACT_ATOMS: atom_id res chain seq x y z
N PRO A 1 7.55 -8.10 -17.57
CA PRO A 1 6.63 -9.18 -17.92
C PRO A 1 5.40 -8.61 -18.63
N SER A 2 4.85 -9.32 -19.62
CA SER A 2 3.62 -8.86 -20.27
C SER A 2 2.41 -9.17 -19.42
N ALA A 3 1.46 -8.25 -19.29
CA ALA A 3 0.23 -8.46 -18.52
C ALA A 3 -0.51 -9.74 -18.98
N LYS A 4 -0.63 -9.94 -20.30
CA LYS A 4 -1.25 -11.14 -20.88
C LYS A 4 -0.54 -12.45 -20.47
N GLY A 5 0.79 -12.45 -20.43
CA GLY A 5 1.59 -13.60 -19.99
C GLY A 5 1.38 -13.91 -18.52
N THR A 6 1.38 -12.87 -17.67
CA THR A 6 1.15 -13.01 -16.22
C THR A 6 -0.25 -13.55 -15.92
N ILE A 7 -1.29 -13.05 -16.60
CA ILE A 7 -2.67 -13.54 -16.43
C ILE A 7 -2.78 -15.02 -16.78
N LYS A 8 -2.26 -15.44 -17.96
CA LYS A 8 -2.27 -16.86 -18.39
C LYS A 8 -1.50 -17.76 -17.43
N ALA A 9 -0.33 -17.32 -16.96
CA ALA A 9 0.48 -18.08 -16.01
C ALA A 9 -0.25 -18.23 -14.68
N SER A 10 -0.84 -17.13 -14.17
CA SER A 10 -1.62 -17.16 -12.94
C SER A 10 -2.79 -18.13 -13.01
N GLU A 11 -3.58 -18.06 -14.09
CA GLU A 11 -4.69 -19.00 -14.30
C GLU A 11 -4.25 -20.45 -14.29
N LYS A 12 -3.16 -20.77 -15.03
CA LYS A 12 -2.60 -22.13 -15.08
C LYS A 12 -2.13 -22.61 -13.70
N LEU A 13 -1.40 -21.76 -12.97
CA LEU A 13 -0.88 -22.12 -11.66
C LEU A 13 -2.00 -22.32 -10.63
N LEU A 14 -3.04 -21.47 -10.67
CA LEU A 14 -4.21 -21.63 -9.81
C LEU A 14 -4.94 -22.96 -10.08
N LYS A 15 -5.11 -23.36 -11.36
CA LYS A 15 -5.70 -24.66 -11.73
C LYS A 15 -4.85 -25.86 -11.25
N LEU A 16 -3.55 -25.64 -11.08
CA LEU A 16 -2.63 -26.66 -10.52
C LEU A 16 -2.59 -26.65 -8.98
N GLY A 17 -3.41 -25.83 -8.33
CA GLY A 17 -3.51 -25.76 -6.86
C GLY A 17 -2.50 -24.86 -6.18
N PHE A 18 -1.69 -24.08 -6.91
CA PHE A 18 -0.77 -23.12 -6.33
C PHE A 18 -1.49 -21.89 -5.77
N LYS A 19 -0.97 -21.32 -4.68
CA LYS A 19 -1.29 -19.96 -4.25
C LYS A 19 -0.44 -18.98 -5.07
N VAL A 20 -1.08 -18.05 -5.77
CA VAL A 20 -0.40 -17.15 -6.70
C VAL A 20 -0.43 -15.73 -6.19
N LEU A 21 0.74 -15.08 -6.11
CA LEU A 21 0.92 -13.67 -5.78
C LEU A 21 1.50 -12.96 -7.02
N PRO A 22 0.66 -12.52 -7.98
CA PRO A 22 1.14 -11.94 -9.21
C PRO A 22 1.61 -10.50 -8.99
N TYR A 23 2.81 -10.20 -9.51
CA TYR A 23 3.34 -8.84 -9.58
C TYR A 23 2.68 -8.06 -10.70
N THR A 24 2.21 -6.85 -10.41
CA THR A 24 1.55 -5.97 -11.38
C THR A 24 2.13 -4.56 -11.35
N ASN A 25 1.79 -3.77 -12.37
CA ASN A 25 1.91 -2.33 -12.31
C ASN A 25 0.67 -1.70 -11.62
N ASP A 26 0.57 -0.37 -11.67
CA ASP A 26 -0.54 0.42 -11.13
C ASP A 26 -1.77 0.49 -12.07
N ASP A 27 -1.90 -0.46 -13.02
CA ASP A 27 -3.04 -0.55 -13.94
C ASP A 27 -4.18 -1.37 -13.32
N ILE A 28 -5.28 -0.70 -13.02
CA ILE A 28 -6.47 -1.31 -12.45
C ILE A 28 -7.10 -2.38 -13.35
N SER A 29 -6.97 -2.24 -14.69
CA SER A 29 -7.51 -3.21 -15.65
C SER A 29 -6.75 -4.51 -15.56
N PHE A 30 -5.42 -4.44 -15.43
CA PHE A 30 -4.58 -5.61 -15.22
C PHE A 30 -4.90 -6.29 -13.89
N CYS A 31 -5.04 -5.53 -12.80
CA CYS A 31 -5.45 -6.08 -11.51
C CYS A 31 -6.80 -6.80 -11.60
N ARG A 32 -7.78 -6.21 -12.31
CA ARG A 32 -9.12 -6.80 -12.49
C ARG A 32 -9.07 -8.14 -13.22
N GLU A 33 -8.29 -8.26 -14.29
CA GLU A 33 -8.16 -9.53 -15.02
C GLU A 33 -7.52 -10.63 -14.16
N LEU A 34 -6.53 -10.30 -13.33
CA LEU A 34 -5.94 -11.26 -12.39
C LEU A 34 -6.95 -11.75 -11.34
N ILE A 35 -7.80 -10.85 -10.85
CA ILE A 35 -8.87 -11.21 -9.89
C ILE A 35 -9.90 -12.12 -10.59
N LYS A 36 -10.29 -11.82 -11.83
CA LYS A 36 -11.23 -12.65 -12.61
C LYS A 36 -10.75 -14.08 -12.80
N VAL A 37 -9.46 -14.30 -13.01
CA VAL A 37 -8.89 -15.67 -13.12
C VAL A 37 -8.71 -16.36 -11.78
N GLY A 38 -9.04 -15.70 -10.66
CA GLY A 38 -9.10 -16.30 -9.33
C GLY A 38 -8.01 -15.89 -8.34
N CYS A 39 -7.14 -14.93 -8.68
CA CYS A 39 -6.14 -14.42 -7.73
C CYS A 39 -6.84 -13.73 -6.54
N LYS A 40 -6.45 -14.11 -5.32
CA LYS A 40 -6.94 -13.52 -4.06
C LYS A 40 -5.97 -12.51 -3.46
N VAL A 41 -4.75 -12.51 -3.94
CA VAL A 41 -3.68 -11.57 -3.57
C VAL A 41 -3.11 -11.01 -4.86
N ILE A 42 -2.83 -9.73 -4.92
CA ILE A 42 -2.10 -9.08 -6.02
C ILE A 42 -1.08 -8.10 -5.47
N MET A 43 0.01 -7.90 -6.21
CA MET A 43 1.12 -7.05 -5.80
C MET A 43 1.34 -5.91 -6.79
N PRO A 44 0.60 -4.79 -6.67
CA PRO A 44 0.86 -3.59 -7.46
C PRO A 44 2.16 -2.92 -7.01
N TRP A 45 2.89 -2.32 -7.96
CA TRP A 45 4.09 -1.57 -7.64
C TRP A 45 3.79 -0.13 -7.16
N GLY A 46 4.69 0.44 -6.32
CA GLY A 46 4.69 1.87 -5.99
C GLY A 46 5.41 2.70 -7.07
N SER A 47 6.55 2.18 -7.53
CA SER A 47 7.39 2.70 -8.62
C SER A 47 8.30 1.57 -9.12
N PRO A 48 9.05 1.77 -10.23
CA PRO A 48 9.92 0.72 -10.77
C PRO A 48 10.89 0.16 -9.74
N ILE A 49 11.17 -1.14 -9.84
CA ILE A 49 12.03 -1.88 -8.91
C ILE A 49 13.38 -1.18 -8.74
N GLY A 50 13.83 -1.04 -7.50
CA GLY A 50 15.14 -0.49 -7.17
C GLY A 50 15.26 1.03 -7.20
N THR A 51 14.20 1.77 -7.56
CA THR A 51 14.25 3.23 -7.69
C THR A 51 14.13 3.98 -6.37
N GLY A 52 13.49 3.41 -5.36
CA GLY A 52 13.27 4.05 -4.06
C GLY A 52 12.40 5.32 -4.12
N GLN A 53 11.68 5.56 -5.24
CA GLN A 53 10.89 6.77 -5.47
C GLN A 53 9.60 6.83 -4.66
N GLY A 54 9.21 5.73 -4.02
CA GLY A 54 7.95 5.63 -3.28
C GLY A 54 6.74 5.43 -4.19
N LEU A 55 5.62 6.01 -3.80
CA LEU A 55 4.34 5.88 -4.50
C LEU A 55 4.18 7.00 -5.52
N VAL A 56 4.63 6.78 -6.75
CA VAL A 56 4.59 7.82 -7.81
C VAL A 56 3.17 8.13 -8.28
N ASN A 57 2.25 7.16 -8.19
CA ASN A 57 0.85 7.30 -8.64
C ASN A 57 -0.15 6.99 -7.52
N ILE A 58 -0.09 7.75 -6.43
CA ILE A 58 -0.95 7.55 -5.24
C ILE A 58 -2.43 7.45 -5.62
N LYS A 59 -2.91 8.30 -6.55
CA LYS A 59 -4.32 8.28 -6.99
C LYS A 59 -4.72 6.95 -7.65
N LYS A 60 -3.85 6.36 -8.46
CA LYS A 60 -4.10 5.05 -9.08
C LYS A 60 -4.10 3.94 -8.04
N LEU A 61 -3.13 3.94 -7.13
CA LEU A 61 -3.03 2.96 -6.05
C LEU A 61 -4.26 3.03 -5.12
N LYS A 62 -4.70 4.23 -4.77
CA LYS A 62 -5.95 4.45 -4.01
C LYS A 62 -7.16 3.90 -4.75
N LYS A 63 -7.27 4.16 -6.07
CA LYS A 63 -8.37 3.63 -6.89
C LYS A 63 -8.37 2.10 -6.94
N ILE A 64 -7.20 1.45 -6.99
CA ILE A 64 -7.08 -0.01 -6.91
C ILE A 64 -7.64 -0.49 -5.57
N ARG A 65 -7.21 0.06 -4.43
CA ARG A 65 -7.70 -0.33 -3.10
C ARG A 65 -9.23 -0.15 -2.97
N ASP A 66 -9.74 1.00 -3.39
CA ASP A 66 -11.16 1.31 -3.29
C ASP A 66 -12.04 0.37 -4.14
N SER A 67 -11.50 -0.11 -5.27
CA SER A 67 -12.19 -1.01 -6.19
C SER A 67 -12.16 -2.48 -5.77
N PHE A 68 -11.19 -2.90 -4.95
CA PHE A 68 -10.97 -4.31 -4.62
C PHE A 68 -10.82 -4.50 -3.09
N LYS A 69 -11.88 -4.20 -2.35
CA LYS A 69 -11.89 -4.19 -0.87
C LYS A 69 -11.61 -5.58 -0.27
N ASP A 70 -12.06 -6.65 -0.91
CA ASP A 70 -11.96 -8.03 -0.44
C ASP A 70 -10.72 -8.77 -0.95
N ILE A 71 -9.84 -8.06 -1.69
CA ILE A 71 -8.60 -8.61 -2.22
C ILE A 71 -7.43 -8.16 -1.35
N THR A 72 -6.56 -9.09 -0.99
CA THR A 72 -5.31 -8.75 -0.31
C THR A 72 -4.38 -8.02 -1.28
N LEU A 73 -4.01 -6.80 -0.92
CA LEU A 73 -3.12 -5.94 -1.70
C LEU A 73 -1.79 -5.77 -0.97
N ILE A 74 -0.72 -6.23 -1.60
CA ILE A 74 0.65 -6.04 -1.11
C ILE A 74 1.35 -5.09 -2.07
N LEU A 75 1.79 -3.92 -1.59
CA LEU A 75 2.58 -3.04 -2.46
C LEU A 75 3.99 -3.57 -2.57
N ASP A 76 4.43 -3.85 -3.78
CA ASP A 76 5.78 -4.32 -4.08
C ASP A 76 6.55 -3.28 -4.90
N ALA A 77 7.83 -3.11 -4.58
CA ALA A 77 8.76 -2.21 -5.25
C ALA A 77 8.53 -0.70 -5.02
N GLY A 78 9.62 0.04 -5.19
CA GLY A 78 9.65 1.49 -5.05
C GLY A 78 9.80 2.03 -3.64
N ILE A 79 9.63 1.19 -2.61
CA ILE A 79 9.85 1.61 -1.22
C ILE A 79 11.33 1.94 -1.00
N GLY A 80 11.61 3.17 -0.60
CA GLY A 80 12.98 3.63 -0.31
C GLY A 80 13.12 4.35 1.03
N ARG A 81 12.00 4.63 1.70
CA ARG A 81 11.95 5.34 2.99
C ARG A 81 10.83 4.77 3.85
N VAL A 82 10.96 4.92 5.17
CA VAL A 82 9.91 4.51 6.12
C VAL A 82 8.59 5.25 5.90
N SER A 83 8.64 6.51 5.48
CA SER A 83 7.45 7.29 5.13
C SER A 83 6.65 6.67 3.98
N HIS A 84 7.32 6.04 3.01
CA HIS A 84 6.63 5.32 1.94
C HIS A 84 5.86 4.11 2.49
N ALA A 85 6.45 3.38 3.44
CA ALA A 85 5.78 2.26 4.10
C ALA A 85 4.53 2.71 4.86
N CYS A 86 4.61 3.82 5.63
CA CYS A 86 3.45 4.41 6.29
C CYS A 86 2.35 4.77 5.28
N GLN A 87 2.70 5.47 4.18
CA GLN A 87 1.74 5.86 3.16
C GLN A 87 1.00 4.67 2.56
N VAL A 88 1.68 3.55 2.31
CA VAL A 88 1.06 2.32 1.78
C VAL A 88 -0.01 1.80 2.73
N ILE A 89 0.33 1.69 4.02
CA ILE A 89 -0.61 1.20 5.03
C ILE A 89 -1.77 2.19 5.20
N GLU A 90 -1.51 3.49 5.21
CA GLU A 90 -2.53 4.54 5.29
C GLU A 90 -3.47 4.57 4.07
N LEU A 91 -3.02 4.14 2.89
CA LEU A 91 -3.87 3.90 1.73
C LEU A 91 -4.80 2.69 1.88
N GLY A 92 -4.60 1.86 2.93
CA GLY A 92 -5.38 0.67 3.23
C GLY A 92 -4.86 -0.61 2.57
N TYR A 93 -3.61 -0.65 2.14
CA TYR A 93 -2.96 -1.87 1.67
C TYR A 93 -2.67 -2.80 2.86
N ASP A 94 -2.72 -4.11 2.61
CA ASP A 94 -2.60 -5.13 3.65
C ASP A 94 -1.14 -5.44 4.00
N GLY A 95 -0.19 -4.99 3.18
CA GLY A 95 1.23 -5.19 3.42
C GLY A 95 2.12 -4.53 2.38
N ILE A 96 3.41 -4.63 2.64
CA ILE A 96 4.47 -4.18 1.75
C ILE A 96 5.48 -5.29 1.51
N LEU A 97 6.11 -5.28 0.35
CA LEU A 97 7.25 -6.12 0.03
C LEU A 97 8.37 -5.20 -0.47
N LEU A 98 9.57 -5.37 0.07
CA LEU A 98 10.74 -4.59 -0.31
C LEU A 98 12.01 -5.43 -0.21
N ASN A 99 12.99 -5.13 -1.05
CA ASN A 99 14.29 -5.78 -1.06
C ASN A 99 15.42 -4.74 -1.17
N SER A 100 15.54 -4.06 -2.32
CA SER A 100 16.67 -3.17 -2.62
C SER A 100 16.91 -2.10 -1.57
N ALA A 101 15.86 -1.55 -0.97
CA ALA A 101 16.00 -0.53 0.06
C ALA A 101 16.70 -1.04 1.32
N VAL A 102 16.49 -2.31 1.68
CA VAL A 102 17.20 -2.96 2.79
C VAL A 102 18.61 -3.34 2.36
N ALA A 103 18.74 -4.05 1.25
CA ALA A 103 20.03 -4.58 0.77
C ALA A 103 21.07 -3.50 0.51
N LEU A 104 20.65 -2.32 0.04
CA LEU A 104 21.51 -1.18 -0.28
C LEU A 104 21.63 -0.16 0.86
N ALA A 105 20.97 -0.37 1.98
CA ALA A 105 21.09 0.51 3.13
C ALA A 105 22.50 0.39 3.77
N LYS A 106 23.05 1.49 4.28
CA LYS A 106 24.34 1.47 5.01
C LYS A 106 24.32 0.57 6.26
N LYS A 107 23.13 0.43 6.88
CA LYS A 107 22.86 -0.44 8.03
C LYS A 107 21.56 -1.19 7.77
N PRO A 108 21.59 -2.32 7.02
CA PRO A 108 20.41 -3.03 6.56
C PRO A 108 19.46 -3.47 7.69
N GLU A 109 20.00 -4.00 8.77
CA GLU A 109 19.22 -4.46 9.94
C GLU A 109 18.43 -3.30 10.56
N ASN A 110 19.09 -2.16 10.78
CA ASN A 110 18.45 -0.97 11.36
C ASN A 110 17.36 -0.43 10.44
N PHE A 111 17.60 -0.45 9.12
CA PHE A 111 16.60 0.01 8.15
C PHE A 111 15.39 -0.93 8.11
N ALA A 112 15.62 -2.24 8.10
CA ALA A 112 14.55 -3.23 8.16
C ALA A 112 13.70 -3.08 9.43
N GLN A 113 14.35 -2.92 10.60
CA GLN A 113 13.64 -2.66 11.86
C GLN A 113 12.83 -1.36 11.79
N SER A 114 13.41 -0.28 11.25
CA SER A 114 12.71 1.00 11.11
C SER A 114 11.47 0.90 10.21
N VAL A 115 11.52 0.09 9.15
CA VAL A 115 10.35 -0.17 8.28
C VAL A 115 9.29 -0.96 9.03
N TYR A 116 9.68 -1.99 9.78
CA TYR A 116 8.75 -2.75 10.62
C TYR A 116 8.03 -1.84 11.61
N ASP A 117 8.77 -1.00 12.33
CA ASP A 117 8.22 -0.08 13.32
C ASP A 117 7.26 0.94 12.67
N ALA A 118 7.62 1.45 11.48
CA ALA A 118 6.79 2.37 10.70
C ALA A 118 5.45 1.73 10.28
N VAL A 119 5.46 0.50 9.78
CA VAL A 119 4.24 -0.25 9.44
C VAL A 119 3.36 -0.42 10.68
N ARG A 120 3.95 -0.84 11.81
CA ARG A 120 3.21 -1.01 13.08
C ARG A 120 2.63 0.30 13.60
N ALA A 121 3.36 1.41 13.46
CA ALA A 121 2.89 2.73 13.84
C ALA A 121 1.71 3.17 12.96
N ALA A 122 1.79 2.99 11.63
CA ALA A 122 0.72 3.31 10.71
C ALA A 122 -0.55 2.48 10.98
N GLU A 123 -0.42 1.17 11.22
CA GLU A 123 -1.55 0.32 11.61
C GLU A 123 -2.23 0.80 12.90
N LYS A 124 -1.43 1.16 13.90
CA LYS A 124 -1.97 1.69 15.18
C LYS A 124 -2.68 3.02 14.96
N SER A 125 -2.11 3.92 14.14
CA SER A 125 -2.71 5.21 13.78
C SER A 125 -4.08 5.03 13.13
N LEU A 126 -4.19 4.13 12.14
CA LEU A 126 -5.47 3.84 11.48
C LEU A 126 -6.52 3.31 12.45
N LYS A 127 -6.14 2.40 13.36
CA LYS A 127 -7.04 1.88 14.40
C LYS A 127 -7.48 2.93 15.41
N ALA A 128 -6.65 3.94 15.66
CA ALA A 128 -6.98 5.06 16.54
C ALA A 128 -7.99 6.05 15.91
N GLY A 129 -8.23 5.96 14.59
CA GLY A 129 -9.15 6.83 13.88
C GLY A 129 -8.61 8.25 13.73
N PRO A 130 -7.63 8.47 12.84
CA PRO A 130 -7.06 9.80 12.63
C PRO A 130 -8.13 10.80 12.16
N ILE A 131 -7.90 12.07 12.42
CA ILE A 131 -8.79 13.16 12.00
C ILE A 131 -8.96 13.14 10.47
N SER A 132 -10.18 13.34 10.00
CA SER A 132 -10.47 13.47 8.58
C SER A 132 -9.85 14.73 8.00
N ILE A 133 -9.33 14.62 6.77
CA ILE A 133 -8.83 15.78 6.03
C ILE A 133 -10.00 16.74 5.76
N SER A 134 -9.84 18.00 6.14
CA SER A 134 -10.84 19.07 5.92
C SER A 134 -10.19 20.29 5.28
N SER A 135 -10.91 20.97 4.41
CA SER A 135 -10.50 22.28 3.85
C SER A 135 -10.72 23.43 4.85
N LYS A 136 -11.44 23.17 5.93
CA LYS A 136 -11.73 24.16 6.98
C LYS A 136 -11.13 23.70 8.30
N ALA A 137 -10.62 24.65 9.09
CA ALA A 137 -10.18 24.36 10.45
C ALA A 137 -11.36 23.89 11.33
N ILE A 138 -11.15 22.80 12.04
CA ILE A 138 -12.12 22.25 12.99
C ILE A 138 -11.53 22.48 14.38
N PRO A 139 -12.14 23.34 15.25
CA PRO A 139 -11.64 23.55 16.59
C PRO A 139 -11.71 22.26 17.41
N SER A 140 -10.65 21.91 18.10
CA SER A 140 -10.61 20.78 19.04
C SER A 140 -11.27 21.10 20.39
N THR A 141 -11.43 22.39 20.70
CA THR A 141 -12.01 22.89 21.94
C THR A 141 -13.38 23.50 21.68
N THR A 142 -14.38 23.10 22.45
CA THR A 142 -15.70 23.72 22.40
C THR A 142 -15.65 25.08 23.11
N PHE A 143 -16.16 26.13 22.45
CA PHE A 143 -16.22 27.48 23.03
C PHE A 143 -17.33 27.66 24.07
N LYS A 144 -18.21 26.66 24.28
CA LYS A 144 -19.25 26.72 25.31
C LYS A 144 -18.63 26.76 26.72
N GLY A 145 -18.91 27.81 27.49
CA GLY A 145 -18.43 27.95 28.84
C GLY A 145 -17.11 28.69 29.02
N MET A 146 -16.55 29.27 27.99
CA MET A 146 -15.41 30.18 28.13
C MET A 146 -15.85 31.52 28.72
N ALA A 147 -15.11 32.03 29.75
CA ALA A 147 -15.40 33.23 30.49
C ALA A 147 -15.50 34.55 29.68
N PHE A 148 -15.09 34.51 28.39
CA PHE A 148 -15.03 35.68 27.51
C PHE A 148 -16.00 35.64 26.33
N GLN A 149 -16.97 34.72 26.32
CA GLN A 149 -18.08 34.78 25.36
C GLN A 149 -19.19 35.71 25.96
N LYS A 150 -19.27 36.93 25.39
CA LYS A 150 -20.47 37.78 25.55
C LYS A 150 -21.53 37.32 24.57
#